data_137550d032976580bd38c457e460fa87
#
_entry.id   137550d032976580bd38c457e460fa87
#
_cell.length_a   1.000
_cell.length_b   1.000
_cell.length_c   1.000
_cell.angle_alpha   90.00
_cell.angle_beta   90.00
_cell.angle_gamma   90.00
#
_symmetry.space_group_name_H-M   'P 1'
#
loop_
_entity.id
_entity.type
_entity.pdbx_description
1 polymer ?
#
loop_
_entity_poly.entity_id
_entity_poly.type
_entity_poly.pdbx_seq_one_letter_code
_entity_poly.pdbx_strand_id
1 'polypeptide(L)'
;MLDDKVRYLQIAFNYDVGMVRRILPSIVESGRILIEAGTPFIKREGMDGVRLIRRLWGGKVVADLKTVDGALGEVDMARAAGANAVTVLGNSPTESLNLFIERCQKLGMSSMIDMLGVQEPLDVMRRLRQPPDVVVLHRGRDEEGTRGKLIQYRHVNRIRSKFDVLISAAGG
;
A
#
# COMPACT_ATOMS: atom_id res chain seq x y z
N MET A 1 7.71 10.81 -2.17
CA MET A 1 7.39 9.57 -2.90
C MET A 1 8.44 8.51 -2.62
N LEU A 2 8.17 7.25 -2.92
CA LEU A 2 9.16 6.17 -2.89
C LEU A 2 10.13 6.33 -4.07
N ASP A 3 11.39 5.92 -3.85
CA ASP A 3 12.43 5.92 -4.88
C ASP A 3 12.43 4.55 -5.57
N ASP A 4 12.30 4.50 -6.87
CA ASP A 4 12.24 3.29 -7.68
C ASP A 4 13.56 2.49 -7.72
N LYS A 5 14.68 3.13 -7.35
CA LYS A 5 16.01 2.51 -7.26
C LYS A 5 16.29 1.86 -5.91
N VAL A 6 15.41 2.03 -4.93
CA VAL A 6 15.58 1.53 -3.56
C VAL A 6 14.72 0.28 -3.33
N ARG A 7 15.30 -0.73 -2.69
CA ARG A 7 14.54 -1.88 -2.17
C ARG A 7 14.09 -1.56 -0.75
N TYR A 8 12.80 -1.75 -0.50
CA TYR A 8 12.17 -1.48 0.79
C TYR A 8 11.74 -2.76 1.50
N LEU A 9 11.80 -2.73 2.82
CA LEU A 9 11.08 -3.64 3.70
C LEU A 9 9.89 -2.89 4.28
N GLN A 10 8.68 -3.43 4.10
CA GLN A 10 7.45 -2.86 4.65
C GLN A 10 6.99 -3.70 5.84
N ILE A 11 6.88 -3.08 7.01
CA ILE A 11 6.47 -3.72 8.27
C ILE A 11 5.08 -3.23 8.63
N ALA A 12 4.10 -4.15 8.65
CA ALA A 12 2.70 -3.83 8.89
C ALA A 12 2.30 -4.01 10.35
N PHE A 13 1.65 -2.99 10.91
CA PHE A 13 0.96 -3.05 12.18
C PHE A 13 -0.54 -3.27 11.95
N ASN A 14 -1.03 -4.46 12.32
CA ASN A 14 -2.40 -4.90 12.05
C ASN A 14 -3.28 -5.00 13.31
N TYR A 15 -2.71 -4.83 14.50
CA TYR A 15 -3.42 -5.08 15.75
C TYR A 15 -3.81 -3.77 16.43
N ASP A 16 -3.27 -3.45 17.59
CA ASP A 16 -3.69 -2.35 18.44
C ASP A 16 -2.58 -1.33 18.71
N VAL A 17 -2.98 -0.21 19.30
CA VAL A 17 -2.09 0.88 19.71
C VAL A 17 -1.00 0.40 20.68
N GLY A 18 -1.31 -0.56 21.56
CA GLY A 18 -0.35 -1.12 22.52
C GLY A 18 0.82 -1.80 21.82
N MET A 19 0.54 -2.58 20.75
CA MET A 19 1.57 -3.20 19.94
C MET A 19 2.44 -2.16 19.24
N VAL A 20 1.83 -1.15 18.62
CA VAL A 20 2.55 -0.05 17.99
C VAL A 20 3.50 0.62 18.98
N ARG A 21 3.01 1.02 20.16
CA ARG A 21 3.83 1.68 21.19
C ARG A 21 4.97 0.83 21.74
N ARG A 22 4.77 -0.48 21.80
CA ARG A 22 5.77 -1.42 22.32
C ARG A 22 6.84 -1.77 21.30
N ILE A 23 6.46 -1.98 20.02
CA ILE A 23 7.36 -2.55 19.02
C ILE A 23 8.01 -1.47 18.16
N LEU A 24 7.24 -0.48 17.71
CA LEU A 24 7.73 0.52 16.75
C LEU A 24 9.00 1.26 17.22
N PRO A 25 9.14 1.65 18.51
CA PRO A 25 10.36 2.32 18.99
C PRO A 25 11.62 1.42 18.98
N SER A 26 11.46 0.10 18.90
CA SER A 26 12.61 -0.83 18.83
C SER A 26 13.09 -1.10 17.40
N ILE A 27 12.34 -0.64 16.39
CA ILE A 27 12.74 -0.79 14.99
C ILE A 27 13.78 0.27 14.66
N VAL A 28 14.93 -0.15 14.17
CA VAL A 28 16.00 0.76 13.74
C VAL A 28 15.53 1.55 12.52
N GLU A 29 15.56 2.88 12.62
CA GLU A 29 15.20 3.74 11.50
C GLU A 29 16.17 3.55 10.32
N SER A 30 15.60 3.36 9.15
CA SER A 30 16.33 3.26 7.89
C SER A 30 15.48 3.85 6.77
N GLY A 31 16.11 4.55 5.83
CA GLY A 31 15.45 5.02 4.62
C GLY A 31 14.83 3.90 3.77
N ARG A 32 15.15 2.62 4.09
CA ARG A 32 14.64 1.43 3.40
C ARG A 32 13.51 0.72 4.14
N ILE A 33 13.12 1.21 5.32
CA ILE A 33 12.01 0.63 6.08
C ILE A 33 10.78 1.53 5.94
N LEU A 34 9.68 0.91 5.54
CA LEU A 34 8.36 1.53 5.53
C LEU A 34 7.57 0.94 6.69
N ILE A 35 6.88 1.80 7.45
CA ILE A 35 5.93 1.33 8.46
C ILE A 35 4.53 1.49 7.93
N GLU A 36 3.77 0.42 8.00
CA GLU A 36 2.41 0.37 7.50
C GLU A 36 1.41 0.39 8.66
N ALA A 37 0.47 1.32 8.60
CA ALA A 37 -0.81 1.20 9.29
C ALA A 37 -1.68 0.25 8.46
N GLY A 38 -1.76 -1.01 8.87
CA GLY A 38 -2.51 -2.03 8.13
C GLY A 38 -4.02 -1.82 8.20
N THR A 39 -4.74 -2.36 7.23
CA THR A 39 -6.20 -2.20 7.13
C THR A 39 -6.94 -2.55 8.43
N PRO A 40 -6.65 -3.67 9.14
CA PRO A 40 -7.34 -3.97 10.40
C PRO A 40 -7.07 -2.95 11.49
N PHE A 41 -5.85 -2.41 11.54
CA PHE A 41 -5.47 -1.36 12.48
C PHE A 41 -6.22 -0.05 12.17
N ILE A 42 -6.27 0.37 10.91
CA ILE A 42 -7.00 1.57 10.48
C ILE A 42 -8.50 1.43 10.75
N LYS A 43 -9.08 0.25 10.52
CA LYS A 43 -10.50 -0.01 10.82
C LYS A 43 -10.83 0.11 12.30
N ARG A 44 -9.87 -0.15 13.17
CA ARG A 44 -10.02 -0.03 14.64
C ARG A 44 -9.76 1.39 15.13
N GLU A 45 -8.67 2.00 14.70
CA GLU A 45 -8.11 3.22 15.27
C GLU A 45 -8.36 4.47 14.39
N GLY A 46 -8.85 4.28 13.19
CA GLY A 46 -9.04 5.36 12.22
C GLY A 46 -7.73 6.07 11.85
N MET A 47 -7.85 7.31 11.42
CA MET A 47 -6.68 8.15 11.08
C MET A 47 -5.84 8.54 12.30
N ASP A 48 -6.36 8.42 13.51
CA ASP A 48 -5.58 8.65 14.74
C ASP A 48 -4.50 7.59 14.92
N GLY A 49 -4.76 6.34 14.48
CA GLY A 49 -3.77 5.29 14.40
C GLY A 49 -2.62 5.65 13.45
N VAL A 50 -2.93 6.19 12.28
CA VAL A 50 -1.92 6.65 11.31
C VAL A 50 -1.10 7.79 11.90
N ARG A 51 -1.76 8.79 12.54
CA ARG A 51 -1.08 9.89 13.23
C ARG A 51 -0.17 9.40 14.35
N LEU A 52 -0.57 8.37 15.09
CA LEU A 52 0.26 7.78 16.14
C LEU A 52 1.55 7.18 15.53
N ILE A 53 1.42 6.36 14.49
CA ILE A 53 2.57 5.79 13.79
C ILE A 53 3.46 6.93 13.28
N ARG A 54 2.90 7.96 12.65
CA ARG A 54 3.66 9.11 12.16
C ARG A 54 4.45 9.84 13.24
N ARG A 55 3.90 9.98 14.46
CA ARG A 55 4.60 10.60 15.59
C ARG A 55 5.75 9.76 16.13
N LEU A 56 5.65 8.44 16.03
CA LEU A 56 6.64 7.50 16.55
C LEU A 56 7.68 7.08 15.51
N TRP A 57 7.47 7.40 14.24
CA TRP A 57 8.33 6.97 13.14
C TRP A 57 8.75 8.15 12.26
N GLY A 58 10.06 8.41 12.18
CA GLY A 58 10.63 9.47 11.35
C GLY A 58 10.63 9.15 9.85
N GLY A 59 10.69 7.88 9.47
CA GLY A 59 10.73 7.40 8.09
C GLY A 59 9.40 7.47 7.35
N LYS A 60 9.22 6.70 6.29
CA LYS A 60 7.98 6.69 5.48
C LYS A 60 6.89 5.82 6.10
N VAL A 61 5.65 6.34 6.07
CA VAL A 61 4.43 5.67 6.58
C VAL A 61 3.51 5.35 5.41
N VAL A 62 3.02 4.12 5.37
CA VAL A 62 2.00 3.63 4.44
C VAL A 62 0.67 3.53 5.18
N ALA A 63 -0.41 4.07 4.61
CA ALA A 63 -1.77 3.82 5.08
C ALA A 63 -2.44 2.79 4.17
N ASP A 64 -2.64 1.56 4.67
CA ASP A 64 -3.27 0.48 3.92
C ASP A 64 -4.80 0.58 3.99
N LEU A 65 -5.35 1.54 3.24
CA LEU A 65 -6.79 1.83 3.21
C LEU A 65 -7.59 0.78 2.45
N LYS A 66 -6.97 0.16 1.46
CA LYS A 66 -7.68 -0.68 0.48
C LYS A 66 -8.90 0.04 -0.07
N THR A 67 -8.71 1.31 -0.45
CA THR A 67 -9.74 2.15 -1.07
C THR A 67 -10.43 1.41 -2.21
N VAL A 68 -11.75 1.53 -2.29
CA VAL A 68 -12.56 1.00 -3.41
C VAL A 68 -13.22 2.15 -4.16
N ASP A 69 -13.76 3.13 -3.43
CA ASP A 69 -14.46 4.30 -3.94
C ASP A 69 -14.16 5.51 -3.04
N GLY A 70 -14.59 6.72 -3.43
CA GLY A 70 -14.29 7.92 -2.64
C GLY A 70 -12.81 8.30 -2.60
N ALA A 71 -12.07 7.95 -3.62
CA ALA A 71 -10.60 7.99 -3.68
C ALA A 71 -9.99 9.34 -3.25
N LEU A 72 -10.56 10.46 -3.68
CA LEU A 72 -10.02 11.79 -3.35
C LEU A 72 -10.04 12.06 -1.85
N GLY A 73 -11.19 11.79 -1.20
CA GLY A 73 -11.36 12.02 0.24
C GLY A 73 -10.46 11.12 1.09
N GLU A 74 -10.32 9.84 0.71
CA GLU A 74 -9.49 8.89 1.44
C GLU A 74 -8.00 9.22 1.32
N VAL A 75 -7.51 9.59 0.14
CA VAL A 75 -6.13 10.05 -0.04
C VAL A 75 -5.86 11.32 0.78
N ASP A 76 -6.81 12.27 0.79
CA ASP A 76 -6.68 13.51 1.58
C ASP A 76 -6.60 13.23 3.09
N MET A 77 -7.45 12.33 3.60
CA MET A 77 -7.42 11.93 5.01
C MET A 77 -6.09 11.27 5.39
N ALA A 78 -5.58 10.35 4.55
CA ALA A 78 -4.29 9.71 4.79
C ALA A 78 -3.14 10.73 4.77
N ARG A 79 -3.14 11.66 3.82
CA ARG A 79 -2.15 12.73 3.75
C ARG A 79 -2.16 13.61 4.99
N ALA A 80 -3.35 14.04 5.42
CA ALA A 80 -3.54 14.86 6.62
C ALA A 80 -3.12 14.11 7.91
N ALA A 81 -3.19 12.78 7.91
CA ALA A 81 -2.69 11.95 9.00
C ALA A 81 -1.17 11.72 8.95
N GLY A 82 -0.47 12.16 7.91
CA GLY A 82 0.98 12.07 7.77
C GLY A 82 1.49 10.85 7.03
N ALA A 83 0.62 10.13 6.31
CA ALA A 83 1.04 9.05 5.42
C ALA A 83 1.83 9.58 4.21
N ASN A 84 2.79 8.80 3.74
CA ASN A 84 3.61 9.06 2.56
C ASN A 84 3.17 8.22 1.35
N ALA A 85 2.49 7.11 1.61
CA ALA A 85 1.92 6.23 0.60
C ALA A 85 0.56 5.70 1.08
N VAL A 86 -0.28 5.29 0.15
CA VAL A 86 -1.65 4.84 0.42
C VAL A 86 -2.07 3.77 -0.59
N THR A 87 -2.96 2.85 -0.19
CA THR A 87 -3.38 1.75 -1.05
C THR A 87 -4.81 1.88 -1.56
N VAL A 88 -5.03 1.40 -2.78
CA VAL A 88 -6.33 1.18 -3.42
C VAL A 88 -6.40 -0.26 -3.93
N LEU A 89 -7.57 -0.90 -3.90
CA LEU A 89 -7.74 -2.24 -4.45
C LEU A 89 -7.77 -2.22 -5.98
N GLY A 90 -7.02 -3.12 -6.63
CA GLY A 90 -6.95 -3.22 -8.09
C GLY A 90 -8.25 -3.63 -8.78
N ASN A 91 -9.21 -4.17 -8.03
CA ASN A 91 -10.55 -4.50 -8.50
C ASN A 91 -11.57 -3.36 -8.34
N SER A 92 -11.11 -2.18 -7.92
CA SER A 92 -11.93 -0.96 -7.89
C SER A 92 -12.28 -0.48 -9.32
N PRO A 93 -13.32 0.35 -9.47
CA PRO A 93 -13.62 0.99 -10.76
C PRO A 93 -12.39 1.71 -11.32
N THR A 94 -12.20 1.65 -12.64
CA THR A 94 -11.05 2.28 -13.32
C THR A 94 -10.99 3.79 -13.07
N GLU A 95 -12.16 4.43 -12.95
CA GLU A 95 -12.31 5.84 -12.61
C GLU A 95 -11.72 6.14 -11.23
N SER A 96 -12.05 5.32 -10.22
CA SER A 96 -11.52 5.44 -8.86
C SER A 96 -10.01 5.24 -8.84
N LEU A 97 -9.48 4.26 -9.58
CA LEU A 97 -8.05 4.03 -9.70
C LEU A 97 -7.32 5.25 -10.30
N ASN A 98 -7.86 5.82 -11.37
CA ASN A 98 -7.26 6.99 -12.01
C ASN A 98 -7.29 8.23 -11.09
N LEU A 99 -8.44 8.51 -10.45
CA LEU A 99 -8.56 9.61 -9.48
C LEU A 99 -7.61 9.44 -8.29
N PHE A 100 -7.46 8.22 -7.80
CA PHE A 100 -6.55 7.88 -6.71
C PHE A 100 -5.10 8.20 -7.07
N ILE A 101 -4.62 7.71 -8.22
CA ILE A 101 -3.24 7.93 -8.69
C ILE A 101 -2.98 9.43 -8.89
N GLU A 102 -3.89 10.13 -9.59
CA GLU A 102 -3.78 11.57 -9.84
C GLU A 102 -3.75 12.36 -8.53
N ARG A 103 -4.57 11.98 -7.54
CA ARG A 103 -4.59 12.66 -6.23
C ARG A 103 -3.32 12.43 -5.45
N CYS A 104 -2.82 11.19 -5.39
CA CYS A 104 -1.54 10.88 -4.76
C CYS A 104 -0.41 11.73 -5.36
N GLN A 105 -0.33 11.78 -6.68
CA GLN A 105 0.68 12.56 -7.39
C GLN A 105 0.62 14.05 -7.04
N LYS A 106 -0.60 14.65 -7.05
CA LYS A 106 -0.80 16.06 -6.67
C LYS A 106 -0.35 16.37 -5.23
N LEU A 107 -0.44 15.40 -4.33
CA LEU A 107 -0.08 15.56 -2.92
C LEU A 107 1.34 15.09 -2.59
N GLY A 108 2.12 14.65 -3.58
CA GLY A 108 3.47 14.11 -3.38
C GLY A 108 3.49 12.82 -2.56
N MET A 109 2.42 12.01 -2.66
CA MET A 109 2.30 10.69 -2.05
C MET A 109 2.59 9.61 -3.08
N SER A 110 3.01 8.43 -2.62
CA SER A 110 3.10 7.26 -3.48
C SER A 110 1.78 6.52 -3.53
N SER A 111 1.31 6.27 -4.75
CA SER A 111 0.12 5.46 -5.04
C SER A 111 0.49 3.99 -5.09
N MET A 112 -0.26 3.14 -4.36
CA MET A 112 -0.05 1.70 -4.32
C MET A 112 -1.34 0.99 -4.74
N ILE A 113 -1.31 0.21 -5.83
CA ILE A 113 -2.45 -0.63 -6.22
C ILE A 113 -2.25 -2.03 -5.67
N ASP A 114 -3.11 -2.42 -4.74
CA ASP A 114 -3.14 -3.75 -4.15
C ASP A 114 -3.94 -4.71 -5.03
N MET A 115 -3.27 -5.70 -5.60
CA MET A 115 -3.83 -6.69 -6.51
C MET A 115 -4.48 -7.89 -5.78
N LEU A 116 -4.90 -7.71 -4.52
CA LEU A 116 -5.65 -8.72 -3.78
C LEU A 116 -6.89 -9.17 -4.56
N GLY A 117 -7.03 -10.46 -4.82
CA GLY A 117 -8.14 -11.02 -5.59
C GLY A 117 -8.10 -10.74 -7.11
N VAL A 118 -7.10 -10.02 -7.60
CA VAL A 118 -6.92 -9.76 -9.04
C VAL A 118 -6.12 -10.90 -9.69
N GLN A 119 -6.70 -11.58 -10.66
CA GLN A 119 -6.04 -12.70 -11.34
C GLN A 119 -5.02 -12.27 -12.39
N GLU A 120 -5.31 -11.20 -13.13
CA GLU A 120 -4.45 -10.65 -14.18
C GLU A 120 -4.13 -9.16 -13.92
N PRO A 121 -3.13 -8.87 -13.05
CA PRO A 121 -2.74 -7.50 -12.71
C PRO A 121 -2.40 -6.63 -13.92
N LEU A 122 -1.82 -7.23 -14.96
CA LEU A 122 -1.46 -6.49 -16.18
C LEU A 122 -2.68 -5.90 -16.91
N ASP A 123 -3.84 -6.55 -16.83
CA ASP A 123 -5.06 -6.05 -17.46
C ASP A 123 -5.65 -4.86 -16.69
N VAL A 124 -5.46 -4.82 -15.36
CA VAL A 124 -5.76 -3.62 -14.58
C VAL A 124 -4.87 -2.47 -15.03
N MET A 125 -3.55 -2.70 -15.08
CA MET A 125 -2.56 -1.69 -15.43
C MET A 125 -2.79 -1.07 -16.82
N ARG A 126 -3.21 -1.87 -17.81
CA ARG A 126 -3.47 -1.42 -19.18
C ARG A 126 -4.65 -0.46 -19.32
N ARG A 127 -5.59 -0.47 -18.37
CA ARG A 127 -6.77 0.41 -18.38
C ARG A 127 -6.52 1.77 -17.73
N LEU A 128 -5.39 1.92 -17.04
CA LEU A 128 -5.05 3.15 -16.34
C LEU A 128 -4.53 4.22 -17.32
N ARG A 129 -4.84 5.48 -17.04
CA ARG A 129 -4.30 6.64 -17.77
C ARG A 129 -2.81 6.83 -17.52
N GLN A 130 -2.36 6.49 -16.31
CA GLN A 130 -0.96 6.51 -15.89
C GLN A 130 -0.70 5.39 -14.88
N PRO A 131 0.52 4.82 -14.83
CA PRO A 131 0.83 3.79 -13.85
C PRO A 131 0.84 4.34 -12.42
N PRO A 132 0.56 3.49 -11.40
CA PRO A 132 0.84 3.83 -10.02
C PRO A 132 2.35 3.81 -9.74
N ASP A 133 2.77 4.30 -8.57
CA ASP A 133 4.17 4.15 -8.13
C ASP A 133 4.50 2.70 -7.74
N VAL A 134 3.53 1.98 -7.18
CA VAL A 134 3.71 0.61 -6.69
C VAL A 134 2.56 -0.29 -7.10
N VAL A 135 2.88 -1.49 -7.57
CA VAL A 135 1.93 -2.60 -7.72
C VAL A 135 2.22 -3.63 -6.63
N VAL A 136 1.21 -3.95 -5.81
CA VAL A 136 1.34 -4.93 -4.73
C VAL A 136 0.76 -6.27 -5.20
N LEU A 137 1.60 -7.27 -5.36
CA LEU A 137 1.19 -8.66 -5.59
C LEU A 137 0.86 -9.28 -4.24
N HIS A 138 -0.42 -9.48 -3.96
CA HIS A 138 -0.90 -9.81 -2.64
C HIS A 138 -1.59 -11.17 -2.61
N ARG A 139 -1.16 -12.03 -1.67
CA ARG A 139 -1.92 -13.19 -1.23
C ARG A 139 -2.64 -12.81 0.06
N GLY A 140 -3.97 -12.85 0.03
CA GLY A 140 -4.79 -12.47 1.18
C GLY A 140 -4.56 -13.38 2.38
N ARG A 141 -4.74 -12.86 3.59
CA ARG A 141 -4.60 -13.60 4.84
C ARG A 141 -5.50 -14.85 4.88
N ASP A 142 -6.73 -14.72 4.40
CA ASP A 142 -7.69 -15.84 4.34
C ASP A 142 -7.29 -16.89 3.31
N GLU A 143 -6.43 -16.54 2.36
CA GLU A 143 -5.89 -17.45 1.35
C GLU A 143 -4.65 -18.22 1.83
N GLU A 144 -3.98 -17.77 2.91
CA GLU A 144 -2.73 -18.38 3.40
C GLU A 144 -2.91 -19.84 3.79
N GLY A 145 -4.05 -20.20 4.36
CA GLY A 145 -4.43 -21.58 4.68
C GLY A 145 -4.96 -22.40 3.51
N THR A 146 -5.17 -21.80 2.33
CA THR A 146 -5.76 -22.47 1.17
C THR A 146 -4.68 -23.08 0.29
N ARG A 147 -4.75 -24.41 0.08
CA ARG A 147 -3.78 -25.12 -0.76
C ARG A 147 -3.77 -24.59 -2.19
N GLY A 148 -2.59 -24.29 -2.72
CA GLY A 148 -2.39 -23.78 -4.10
C GLY A 148 -2.56 -22.28 -4.26
N LYS A 149 -2.91 -21.55 -3.22
CA LYS A 149 -2.94 -20.07 -3.23
C LYS A 149 -1.56 -19.53 -2.87
N LEU A 150 -0.83 -19.07 -3.86
CA LEU A 150 0.52 -18.53 -3.72
C LEU A 150 0.58 -17.12 -4.32
N ILE A 151 1.55 -16.32 -3.85
CA ILE A 151 1.87 -15.04 -4.50
C ILE A 151 2.29 -15.34 -5.94
N GLN A 152 1.65 -14.67 -6.88
CA GLN A 152 1.86 -14.96 -8.31
C GLN A 152 3.05 -14.18 -8.86
N TYR A 153 4.26 -14.55 -8.47
CA TYR A 153 5.51 -13.92 -8.91
C TYR A 153 5.71 -13.90 -10.43
N ARG A 154 5.01 -14.75 -11.19
CA ARG A 154 5.02 -14.74 -12.67
C ARG A 154 4.62 -13.38 -13.25
N HIS A 155 3.85 -12.57 -12.53
CA HIS A 155 3.41 -11.25 -12.96
C HIS A 155 4.50 -10.18 -12.86
N VAL A 156 5.54 -10.38 -12.02
CA VAL A 156 6.62 -9.40 -11.81
C VAL A 156 7.26 -9.00 -13.14
N ASN A 157 7.79 -9.98 -13.89
CA ASN A 157 8.46 -9.70 -15.15
C ASN A 157 7.49 -9.16 -16.22
N ARG A 158 6.24 -9.65 -16.23
CA ARG A 158 5.21 -9.19 -17.18
C ARG A 158 4.84 -7.72 -16.97
N ILE A 159 4.77 -7.26 -15.71
CA ILE A 159 4.48 -5.86 -15.39
C ILE A 159 5.71 -5.01 -15.69
N ARG A 160 6.89 -5.37 -15.16
CA ARG A 160 8.12 -4.59 -15.31
C ARG A 160 8.59 -4.44 -16.74
N SER A 161 8.24 -5.37 -17.65
CA SER A 161 8.55 -5.26 -19.08
C SER A 161 7.75 -4.17 -19.79
N LYS A 162 6.70 -3.62 -19.18
CA LYS A 162 5.77 -2.67 -19.80
C LYS A 162 5.60 -1.36 -19.00
N PHE A 163 5.88 -1.40 -17.71
CA PHE A 163 5.66 -0.27 -16.81
C PHE A 163 6.88 -0.10 -15.90
N ASP A 164 7.32 1.13 -15.74
CA ASP A 164 8.34 1.51 -14.76
C ASP A 164 7.65 1.76 -13.42
N VAL A 165 7.55 0.70 -12.62
CA VAL A 165 6.86 0.70 -11.32
C VAL A 165 7.62 -0.16 -10.32
N LEU A 166 7.50 0.18 -9.03
CA LEU A 166 7.91 -0.72 -7.96
C LEU A 166 6.94 -1.90 -7.86
N ILE A 167 7.48 -3.08 -7.57
CA ILE A 167 6.65 -4.25 -7.23
C ILE A 167 6.85 -4.56 -5.76
N SER A 168 5.75 -4.62 -5.03
CA SER A 168 5.70 -5.13 -3.67
C SER A 168 5.10 -6.53 -3.66
N ALA A 169 5.60 -7.40 -2.78
CA ALA A 169 5.01 -8.71 -2.51
C ALA A 169 4.49 -8.72 -1.08
N ALA A 170 3.23 -9.07 -0.90
CA ALA A 170 2.56 -9.09 0.39
C ALA A 170 1.83 -10.43 0.63
N GLY A 171 1.79 -10.85 1.89
CA GLY A 171 1.22 -12.14 2.30
C GLY A 171 2.24 -13.27 2.18
N GLY A 172 2.60 -13.92 3.30
CA GLY A 172 3.60 -15.00 3.35
C GLY A 172 3.70 -15.55 4.75
#